data_07f4511c138011701e2a8445a028df44
#
_entry.id   07f4511c138011701e2a8445a028df44
#
_cell.length_a   1.000
_cell.length_b   1.000
_cell.length_c   1.000
_cell.angle_alpha   90.00
_cell.angle_beta   90.00
_cell.angle_gamma   90.00
#
_symmetry.space_group_name_H-M   'P 1'
#
loop_
_entity.id
_entity.type
_entity.pdbx_description
1 polymer ?
#
loop_
_entity_poly.entity_id
_entity_poly.type
_entity_poly.pdbx_seq_one_letter_code
_entity_poly.pdbx_strand_id
1 'polypeptide(L)'
;MDPTINVAAKFPNVKFEHATGYMRPTDNISTYSARFYEGRHVIGKIAGRMTKNNVIGYIASFPIPEVIRGINSAYLAAKSVNPDIEMKIVWVYSWYDPGKEADAANALIAQGADILMQHTDSTAPMTVAEEKGVYAFGQASNMREWGKNAQLTGIIDDWGPYYLERVQAVKDGTWTSTDVFHGVDSGMVKFAPMNKSMPKDIRNEASRAIIDLSMGKIHPFTGPINKQDGSPWLAEGETPVSYTHLTLPTTAIV
;
A
#
# COMPACT_ATOMS: atom_id res chain seq x y z
N MET A 1 6.94 16.29 8.42
CA MET A 1 7.98 15.96 9.43
C MET A 1 8.51 17.18 10.18
N ASP A 2 8.97 18.22 9.48
CA ASP A 2 9.58 19.40 10.13
C ASP A 2 8.72 20.10 11.20
N PRO A 3 7.40 20.29 11.02
CA PRO A 3 6.58 20.85 12.09
C PRO A 3 6.62 20.05 13.39
N THR A 4 6.60 18.71 13.30
CA THR A 4 6.70 17.83 14.47
C THR A 4 8.04 17.98 15.17
N ILE A 5 9.14 18.02 14.42
CA ILE A 5 10.50 18.20 14.95
C ILE A 5 10.60 19.54 15.69
N ASN A 6 10.12 20.61 15.05
CA ASN A 6 10.17 21.96 15.64
C ASN A 6 9.33 22.10 16.91
N VAL A 7 8.23 21.39 17.02
CA VAL A 7 7.39 21.37 18.22
C VAL A 7 8.03 20.49 19.29
N ALA A 8 8.51 19.30 18.95
CA ALA A 8 9.13 18.37 19.89
C ALA A 8 10.33 18.97 20.60
N ALA A 9 11.14 19.76 19.90
CA ALA A 9 12.28 20.47 20.49
C ALA A 9 11.87 21.49 21.59
N LYS A 10 10.65 22.03 21.51
CA LYS A 10 10.11 22.97 22.50
C LYS A 10 9.45 22.27 23.70
N PHE A 11 9.13 21.02 23.58
CA PHE A 11 8.42 20.23 24.60
C PHE A 11 9.17 18.91 24.91
N PRO A 12 10.38 18.97 25.50
CA PRO A 12 11.24 17.80 25.68
C PRO A 12 10.63 16.70 26.57
N ASN A 13 9.67 17.05 27.42
CA ASN A 13 8.99 16.11 28.31
C ASN A 13 7.77 15.43 27.65
N VAL A 14 7.36 15.88 26.45
CA VAL A 14 6.27 15.27 25.68
C VAL A 14 6.87 14.25 24.73
N LYS A 15 6.24 13.08 24.61
CA LYS A 15 6.63 12.05 23.66
C LYS A 15 5.82 12.21 22.37
N PHE A 16 6.51 12.17 21.25
CA PHE A 16 5.94 12.35 19.91
C PHE A 16 6.09 11.06 19.12
N GLU A 17 4.99 10.60 18.53
CA GLU A 17 4.93 9.48 17.61
C GLU A 17 4.52 10.01 16.21
N HIS A 18 5.41 9.93 15.23
CA HIS A 18 5.15 10.47 13.90
C HIS A 18 4.92 9.34 12.88
N ALA A 19 3.67 9.26 12.38
CA ALA A 19 3.31 8.33 11.31
C ALA A 19 4.12 8.63 10.04
N THR A 20 4.69 7.59 9.42
CA THR A 20 5.51 7.68 8.20
C THR A 20 6.68 8.66 8.29
N GLY A 21 7.14 8.95 9.53
CA GLY A 21 8.30 9.80 9.78
C GLY A 21 9.62 9.12 9.40
N TYR A 22 10.65 9.92 9.14
CA TYR A 22 11.97 9.42 8.71
C TYR A 22 13.14 10.08 9.46
N MET A 23 12.88 10.98 10.40
CA MET A 23 13.92 11.63 11.20
C MET A 23 13.54 11.67 12.68
N ARG A 24 14.52 11.43 13.54
CA ARG A 24 14.41 11.45 15.01
C ARG A 24 15.57 12.24 15.61
N PRO A 25 15.60 13.57 15.42
CA PRO A 25 16.74 14.40 15.88
C PRO A 25 16.78 14.62 17.40
N THR A 26 15.71 14.25 18.12
CA THR A 26 15.60 14.37 19.59
C THR A 26 15.09 13.08 20.20
N ASP A 27 15.44 12.82 21.45
CA ASP A 27 15.10 11.58 22.17
C ASP A 27 13.61 11.43 22.51
N ASN A 28 12.80 12.44 22.24
CA ASN A 28 11.36 12.43 22.50
C ASN A 28 10.51 12.24 21.22
N ILE A 29 11.12 11.91 20.07
CA ILE A 29 10.41 11.60 18.82
C ILE A 29 10.65 10.14 18.47
N SER A 30 9.59 9.40 18.25
CA SER A 30 9.58 8.11 17.53
C SER A 30 8.96 8.27 16.15
N THR A 31 9.32 7.37 15.24
CA THR A 31 8.70 7.24 13.94
C THR A 31 8.15 5.84 13.78
N TYR A 32 7.03 5.73 13.07
CA TYR A 32 6.45 4.44 12.73
C TYR A 32 5.83 4.48 11.34
N SER A 33 5.91 3.37 10.65
CA SER A 33 5.29 3.17 9.35
C SER A 33 4.94 1.70 9.17
N ALA A 34 4.12 1.41 8.18
CA ALA A 34 3.77 0.04 7.84
C ALA A 34 4.38 -0.40 6.51
N ARG A 35 4.61 -1.70 6.38
CA ARG A 35 5.00 -2.34 5.12
C ARG A 35 3.79 -2.46 4.19
N PHE A 36 3.20 -1.31 3.81
CA PHE A 36 2.04 -1.22 2.91
C PHE A 36 2.22 -2.04 1.63
N TYR A 37 3.46 -2.16 1.15
CA TYR A 37 3.79 -2.92 -0.04
C TYR A 37 3.46 -4.42 0.08
N GLU A 38 3.38 -4.98 1.29
CA GLU A 38 2.91 -6.35 1.52
C GLU A 38 1.43 -6.47 1.17
N GLY A 39 0.61 -5.51 1.59
CA GLY A 39 -0.78 -5.41 1.20
C GLY A 39 -0.95 -5.24 -0.31
N ARG A 40 -0.09 -4.40 -0.93
CA ARG A 40 -0.08 -4.19 -2.40
C ARG A 40 0.25 -5.48 -3.16
N HIS A 41 1.15 -6.32 -2.65
CA HIS A 41 1.44 -7.62 -3.25
C HIS A 41 0.19 -8.50 -3.33
N VAL A 42 -0.58 -8.59 -2.25
CA VAL A 42 -1.79 -9.42 -2.22
C VAL A 42 -2.85 -8.90 -3.18
N ILE A 43 -3.14 -7.58 -3.14
CA ILE A 43 -4.15 -7.02 -4.05
C ILE A 43 -3.67 -7.03 -5.51
N GLY A 44 -2.36 -6.95 -5.76
CA GLY A 44 -1.77 -7.12 -7.09
C GLY A 44 -2.05 -8.49 -7.67
N LYS A 45 -1.84 -9.57 -6.90
CA LYS A 45 -2.19 -10.94 -7.32
C LYS A 45 -3.69 -11.07 -7.64
N ILE A 46 -4.54 -10.56 -6.76
CA ILE A 46 -6.00 -10.57 -6.97
C ILE A 46 -6.34 -9.83 -8.28
N ALA A 47 -5.78 -8.64 -8.49
CA ALA A 47 -6.04 -7.85 -9.68
C ALA A 47 -5.60 -8.55 -10.96
N GLY A 48 -4.39 -9.12 -10.99
CA GLY A 48 -3.88 -9.86 -12.15
C GLY A 48 -4.76 -11.05 -12.53
N ARG A 49 -5.41 -11.69 -11.54
CA ARG A 49 -6.33 -12.82 -11.75
C ARG A 49 -7.76 -12.40 -12.09
N MET A 50 -8.19 -11.20 -11.69
CA MET A 50 -9.57 -10.73 -11.81
C MET A 50 -9.81 -9.82 -13.02
N THR A 51 -8.79 -9.15 -13.54
CA THR A 51 -8.93 -8.27 -14.70
C THR A 51 -9.33 -9.07 -15.95
N LYS A 52 -10.13 -8.44 -16.79
CA LYS A 52 -10.53 -8.95 -18.11
C LYS A 52 -9.84 -8.20 -19.23
N ASN A 53 -9.45 -6.95 -18.97
CA ASN A 53 -8.83 -6.08 -19.96
C ASN A 53 -7.31 -6.08 -19.89
N ASN A 54 -6.72 -6.74 -18.86
CA ASN A 54 -5.31 -6.69 -18.50
C ASN A 54 -4.82 -5.28 -18.13
N VAL A 55 -5.72 -4.32 -17.86
CA VAL A 55 -5.40 -2.94 -17.52
C VAL A 55 -5.82 -2.65 -16.08
N ILE A 56 -4.85 -2.32 -15.24
CA ILE A 56 -5.06 -1.88 -13.86
C ILE A 56 -4.79 -0.38 -13.79
N GLY A 57 -5.74 0.38 -13.25
CA GLY A 57 -5.58 1.80 -12.97
C GLY A 57 -5.06 2.03 -11.54
N TYR A 58 -4.04 2.88 -11.38
CA TYR A 58 -3.51 3.24 -10.08
C TYR A 58 -3.57 4.76 -9.86
N ILE A 59 -4.30 5.19 -8.84
CA ILE A 59 -4.40 6.59 -8.43
C ILE A 59 -3.36 6.83 -7.35
N ALA A 60 -2.36 7.65 -7.66
CA ALA A 60 -1.20 7.88 -6.81
C ALA A 60 -1.15 9.31 -6.27
N SER A 61 -0.77 9.45 -4.99
CA SER A 61 -0.67 10.75 -4.32
C SER A 61 0.57 11.54 -4.77
N PHE A 62 1.75 11.14 -4.32
CA PHE A 62 3.02 11.80 -4.62
C PHE A 62 4.08 10.77 -5.02
N PRO A 63 5.02 11.12 -5.91
CA PRO A 63 6.10 10.23 -6.35
C PRO A 63 7.21 10.09 -5.29
N ILE A 64 6.83 9.66 -4.09
CA ILE A 64 7.74 9.40 -2.97
C ILE A 64 8.00 7.88 -2.83
N PRO A 65 9.10 7.48 -2.16
CA PRO A 65 9.51 6.08 -2.06
C PRO A 65 8.42 5.13 -1.56
N GLU A 66 7.61 5.55 -0.61
CA GLU A 66 6.49 4.77 -0.05
C GLU A 66 5.47 4.41 -1.13
N VAL A 67 5.02 5.41 -1.90
CA VAL A 67 4.01 5.24 -2.95
C VAL A 67 4.56 4.43 -4.12
N ILE A 68 5.77 4.77 -4.59
CA ILE A 68 6.45 4.07 -5.69
C ILE A 68 6.65 2.59 -5.32
N ARG A 69 7.10 2.30 -4.12
CA ARG A 69 7.26 0.92 -3.62
C ARG A 69 5.93 0.16 -3.62
N GLY A 70 4.84 0.81 -3.22
CA GLY A 70 3.50 0.24 -3.26
C GLY A 70 3.06 -0.11 -4.69
N ILE A 71 3.23 0.80 -5.63
CA ILE A 71 2.92 0.60 -7.06
C ILE A 71 3.71 -0.59 -7.60
N ASN A 72 5.02 -0.60 -7.37
CA ASN A 72 5.90 -1.65 -7.87
C ASN A 72 5.55 -3.03 -7.30
N SER A 73 5.23 -3.11 -6.02
CA SER A 73 4.81 -4.37 -5.39
C SER A 73 3.51 -4.90 -6.02
N ALA A 74 2.51 -4.03 -6.23
CA ALA A 74 1.27 -4.41 -6.89
C ALA A 74 1.50 -4.86 -8.33
N TYR A 75 2.31 -4.12 -9.07
CA TYR A 75 2.63 -4.43 -10.47
C TYR A 75 3.35 -5.77 -10.62
N LEU A 76 4.43 -5.99 -9.87
CA LEU A 76 5.19 -7.25 -9.91
C LEU A 76 4.31 -8.43 -9.52
N ALA A 77 3.48 -8.28 -8.50
CA ALA A 77 2.54 -9.30 -8.08
C ALA A 77 1.48 -9.62 -9.16
N ALA A 78 0.92 -8.60 -9.80
CA ALA A 78 -0.02 -8.78 -10.91
C ALA A 78 0.63 -9.46 -12.11
N LYS A 79 1.84 -9.02 -12.49
CA LYS A 79 2.64 -9.63 -13.57
C LYS A 79 3.00 -11.09 -13.29
N SER A 80 3.22 -11.48 -12.04
CA SER A 80 3.57 -12.86 -11.68
C SER A 80 2.45 -13.87 -11.97
N VAL A 81 1.21 -13.43 -12.06
CA VAL A 81 0.03 -14.26 -12.33
C VAL A 81 -0.61 -13.98 -13.68
N ASN A 82 -0.31 -12.85 -14.28
CA ASN A 82 -0.76 -12.46 -15.62
C ASN A 82 0.31 -11.59 -16.30
N PRO A 83 1.12 -12.15 -17.20
CA PRO A 83 2.23 -11.44 -17.83
C PRO A 83 1.78 -10.31 -18.78
N ASP A 84 0.51 -10.27 -19.19
CA ASP A 84 -0.02 -9.26 -20.12
C ASP A 84 -0.50 -7.98 -19.42
N ILE A 85 -0.38 -7.89 -18.07
CA ILE A 85 -0.81 -6.73 -17.30
C ILE A 85 -0.13 -5.44 -17.78
N GLU A 86 -0.94 -4.43 -18.01
CA GLU A 86 -0.57 -3.03 -18.09
C GLU A 86 -1.06 -2.31 -16.82
N MET A 87 -0.21 -1.50 -16.18
CA MET A 87 -0.60 -0.65 -15.06
C MET A 87 -0.46 0.81 -15.46
N LYS A 88 -1.60 1.53 -15.49
CA LYS A 88 -1.68 2.96 -15.77
C LYS A 88 -1.76 3.74 -14.48
N ILE A 89 -0.98 4.82 -14.36
CA ILE A 89 -0.85 5.61 -13.13
C ILE A 89 -1.25 7.05 -13.41
N VAL A 90 -2.09 7.59 -12.53
CA VAL A 90 -2.41 9.02 -12.50
C VAL A 90 -1.93 9.60 -11.16
N TRP A 91 -1.06 10.61 -11.22
CA TRP A 91 -0.56 11.33 -10.06
C TRP A 91 -1.47 12.53 -9.77
N VAL A 92 -2.16 12.51 -8.62
CA VAL A 92 -3.09 13.61 -8.25
C VAL A 92 -2.42 14.71 -7.40
N TYR A 93 -1.18 14.48 -6.94
CA TYR A 93 -0.39 15.41 -6.12
C TYR A 93 -1.17 15.90 -4.88
N SER A 94 -1.95 15.01 -4.28
CA SER A 94 -2.67 15.21 -3.03
C SER A 94 -2.83 13.88 -2.30
N TRP A 95 -2.89 13.91 -0.96
CA TRP A 95 -3.29 12.75 -0.17
C TRP A 95 -4.81 12.61 -0.14
N TYR A 96 -5.52 13.73 -0.10
CA TYR A 96 -6.97 13.76 -0.02
C TYR A 96 -7.54 14.89 -0.88
N ASP A 97 -8.13 14.53 -1.99
CA ASP A 97 -8.85 15.44 -2.90
C ASP A 97 -9.89 14.61 -3.66
N PRO A 98 -11.12 14.45 -3.10
CA PRO A 98 -12.16 13.60 -3.69
C PRO A 98 -12.48 13.94 -5.15
N GLY A 99 -12.38 15.21 -5.53
CA GLY A 99 -12.62 15.65 -6.91
C GLY A 99 -11.57 15.11 -7.87
N LYS A 100 -10.29 15.39 -7.59
CA LYS A 100 -9.18 14.89 -8.42
C LYS A 100 -9.10 13.37 -8.42
N GLU A 101 -9.39 12.72 -7.30
CA GLU A 101 -9.38 11.27 -7.20
C GLU A 101 -10.50 10.63 -8.05
N ALA A 102 -11.70 11.23 -8.07
CA ALA A 102 -12.79 10.80 -8.94
C ALA A 102 -12.46 11.03 -10.43
N ASP A 103 -11.87 12.17 -10.77
CA ASP A 103 -11.45 12.48 -12.14
C ASP A 103 -10.37 11.49 -12.61
N ALA A 104 -9.39 11.18 -11.76
CA ALA A 104 -8.35 10.19 -12.04
C ALA A 104 -8.94 8.79 -12.26
N ALA A 105 -9.91 8.38 -11.41
CA ALA A 105 -10.61 7.11 -11.56
C ALA A 105 -11.34 7.03 -12.91
N ASN A 106 -12.11 8.07 -13.27
CA ASN A 106 -12.82 8.13 -14.55
C ASN A 106 -11.85 8.11 -15.75
N ALA A 107 -10.73 8.84 -15.67
CA ALA A 107 -9.72 8.87 -16.72
C ALA A 107 -9.05 7.50 -16.93
N LEU A 108 -8.74 6.77 -15.86
CA LEU A 108 -8.17 5.43 -15.91
C LEU A 108 -9.15 4.41 -16.50
N ILE A 109 -10.42 4.48 -16.10
CA ILE A 109 -11.49 3.62 -16.66
C ILE A 109 -11.68 3.90 -18.15
N ALA A 110 -11.69 5.17 -18.56
CA ALA A 110 -11.78 5.55 -19.99
C ALA A 110 -10.60 5.03 -20.81
N GLN A 111 -9.45 4.79 -20.18
CA GLN A 111 -8.25 4.20 -20.78
C GLN A 111 -8.24 2.65 -20.71
N GLY A 112 -9.34 2.03 -20.32
CA GLY A 112 -9.52 0.58 -20.33
C GLY A 112 -9.29 -0.12 -18.99
N ALA A 113 -8.99 0.60 -17.91
CA ALA A 113 -8.84 -0.02 -16.59
C ALA A 113 -10.18 -0.61 -16.12
N ASP A 114 -10.20 -1.87 -15.79
CA ASP A 114 -11.34 -2.56 -15.19
C ASP A 114 -11.14 -2.91 -13.72
N ILE A 115 -9.96 -2.55 -13.18
CA ILE A 115 -9.63 -2.63 -11.76
C ILE A 115 -8.91 -1.36 -11.34
N LEU A 116 -9.34 -0.75 -10.22
CA LEU A 116 -8.71 0.42 -9.64
C LEU A 116 -7.98 0.10 -8.34
N MET A 117 -6.80 0.68 -8.20
CA MET A 117 -6.03 0.78 -6.96
C MET A 117 -5.79 2.25 -6.63
N GLN A 118 -5.62 2.58 -5.37
CA GLN A 118 -5.29 3.93 -4.95
C GLN A 118 -4.27 3.95 -3.81
N HIS A 119 -3.51 5.03 -3.73
CA HIS A 119 -2.72 5.44 -2.58
C HIS A 119 -3.02 6.91 -2.28
N THR A 120 -4.30 7.18 -2.14
CA THR A 120 -4.95 8.42 -1.75
C THR A 120 -6.07 8.07 -0.77
N ASP A 121 -6.59 9.03 -0.03
CA ASP A 121 -7.33 8.73 1.20
C ASP A 121 -8.85 8.92 1.08
N SER A 122 -9.37 9.43 -0.06
CA SER A 122 -10.81 9.56 -0.22
C SER A 122 -11.48 8.27 -0.69
N THR A 123 -12.77 8.18 -0.45
CA THR A 123 -13.61 7.07 -0.93
C THR A 123 -14.13 7.27 -2.36
N ALA A 124 -13.81 8.41 -2.99
CA ALA A 124 -14.33 8.78 -4.30
C ALA A 124 -13.97 7.76 -5.41
N PRO A 125 -12.73 7.21 -5.49
CA PRO A 125 -12.42 6.18 -6.48
C PRO A 125 -13.25 4.90 -6.30
N MET A 126 -13.55 4.51 -5.06
CA MET A 126 -14.40 3.35 -4.78
C MET A 126 -15.85 3.59 -5.23
N THR A 127 -16.38 4.78 -5.00
CA THR A 127 -17.72 5.19 -5.46
C THR A 127 -17.78 5.18 -6.99
N VAL A 128 -16.80 5.77 -7.66
CA VAL A 128 -16.71 5.74 -9.13
C VAL A 128 -16.65 4.30 -9.66
N ALA A 129 -15.84 3.44 -9.02
CA ALA A 129 -15.75 2.02 -9.42
C ALA A 129 -17.12 1.31 -9.31
N GLU A 130 -17.86 1.53 -8.22
CA GLU A 130 -19.20 0.97 -8.04
C GLU A 130 -20.17 1.46 -9.12
N GLU A 131 -20.19 2.77 -9.41
CA GLU A 131 -21.06 3.38 -10.43
C GLU A 131 -20.75 2.89 -11.85
N LYS A 132 -19.45 2.67 -12.15
CA LYS A 132 -18.99 2.23 -13.48
C LYS A 132 -18.98 0.71 -13.65
N GLY A 133 -19.24 -0.05 -12.59
CA GLY A 133 -19.26 -1.51 -12.61
C GLY A 133 -17.88 -2.13 -12.82
N VAL A 134 -16.80 -1.44 -12.40
CA VAL A 134 -15.44 -1.96 -12.37
C VAL A 134 -15.05 -2.33 -10.94
N TYR A 135 -13.96 -3.09 -10.77
CA TYR A 135 -13.50 -3.48 -9.44
C TYR A 135 -12.54 -2.46 -8.84
N ALA A 136 -12.46 -2.45 -7.50
CA ALA A 136 -11.51 -1.64 -6.76
C ALA A 136 -11.07 -2.30 -5.46
N PHE A 137 -10.05 -1.71 -4.83
CA PHE A 137 -9.56 -2.12 -3.51
C PHE A 137 -9.65 -0.96 -2.52
N GLY A 138 -10.06 -1.25 -1.29
CA GLY A 138 -10.03 -0.28 -0.21
C GLY A 138 -8.60 0.12 0.16
N GLN A 139 -8.39 1.41 0.44
CA GLN A 139 -7.12 1.98 0.87
C GLN A 139 -7.18 2.33 2.35
N ALA A 140 -6.19 1.88 3.13
CA ALA A 140 -6.02 2.11 4.56
C ALA A 140 -7.21 1.69 5.44
N SER A 141 -8.35 1.37 4.83
CA SER A 141 -9.61 1.04 5.50
C SER A 141 -10.50 0.13 4.66
N ASN A 142 -11.55 -0.40 5.29
CA ASN A 142 -12.61 -1.11 4.58
C ASN A 142 -13.60 -0.11 3.97
N MET A 143 -13.51 0.09 2.67
CA MET A 143 -14.36 1.04 1.91
C MET A 143 -15.62 0.39 1.32
N ARG A 144 -16.02 -0.78 1.79
CA ARG A 144 -17.16 -1.55 1.22
C ARG A 144 -18.49 -0.79 1.27
N GLU A 145 -18.64 0.15 2.16
CA GLU A 145 -19.86 0.98 2.24
C GLU A 145 -20.06 1.81 0.97
N TRP A 146 -18.95 2.24 0.35
CA TRP A 146 -18.95 3.06 -0.87
C TRP A 146 -18.84 2.26 -2.16
N GLY A 147 -18.49 0.96 -2.08
CA GLY A 147 -18.37 0.08 -3.24
C GLY A 147 -18.69 -1.36 -2.88
N LYS A 148 -19.97 -1.64 -2.62
CA LYS A 148 -20.43 -2.95 -2.15
C LYS A 148 -20.11 -4.09 -3.10
N ASN A 149 -20.21 -3.83 -4.40
CA ASN A 149 -19.92 -4.80 -5.45
C ASN A 149 -18.51 -4.60 -6.02
N ALA A 150 -18.05 -3.35 -6.09
CA ALA A 150 -16.73 -3.00 -6.62
C ALA A 150 -15.59 -3.47 -5.74
N GLN A 151 -15.69 -3.34 -4.41
CA GLN A 151 -14.58 -3.71 -3.53
C GLN A 151 -14.35 -5.22 -3.53
N LEU A 152 -13.19 -5.65 -4.04
CA LEU A 152 -12.74 -7.06 -3.95
C LEU A 152 -12.23 -7.41 -2.56
N THR A 153 -11.40 -6.57 -2.00
CA THR A 153 -10.94 -6.50 -0.61
C THR A 153 -10.36 -5.10 -0.37
N GLY A 154 -9.74 -4.84 0.77
CA GLY A 154 -9.03 -3.60 1.07
C GLY A 154 -7.83 -3.88 1.95
N ILE A 155 -6.81 -3.03 1.85
CA ILE A 155 -5.72 -2.98 2.81
C ILE A 155 -6.22 -2.15 3.99
N ILE A 156 -6.01 -2.63 5.21
CA ILE A 156 -6.38 -1.93 6.45
C ILE A 156 -5.11 -1.67 7.23
N ASP A 157 -4.91 -0.42 7.63
CA ASP A 157 -3.81 -0.01 8.50
C ASP A 157 -4.32 0.00 9.93
N ASP A 158 -3.95 -1.02 10.72
CA ASP A 158 -4.37 -1.15 12.12
C ASP A 158 -3.29 -0.63 13.07
N TRP A 159 -3.36 0.66 13.35
CA TRP A 159 -2.47 1.36 14.28
C TRP A 159 -2.83 1.15 15.76
N GLY A 160 -4.01 0.62 16.06
CA GLY A 160 -4.55 0.53 17.41
C GLY A 160 -3.63 -0.19 18.41
N PRO A 161 -3.17 -1.43 18.13
CA PRO A 161 -2.25 -2.15 19.03
C PRO A 161 -0.95 -1.39 19.29
N TYR A 162 -0.36 -0.79 18.26
CA TYR A 162 0.83 0.05 18.38
C TYR A 162 0.60 1.24 19.31
N TYR A 163 -0.48 1.98 19.11
CA TYR A 163 -0.80 3.14 19.97
C TYR A 163 -0.97 2.75 21.41
N LEU A 164 -1.65 1.63 21.69
CA LEU A 164 -1.83 1.13 23.05
C LEU A 164 -0.48 0.78 23.71
N GLU A 165 0.40 0.10 22.99
CA GLU A 165 1.75 -0.22 23.45
C GLU A 165 2.55 1.04 23.79
N ARG A 166 2.56 2.03 22.87
CA ARG A 166 3.32 3.28 23.08
C ARG A 166 2.80 4.11 24.24
N VAL A 167 1.46 4.21 24.40
CA VAL A 167 0.85 4.87 25.56
C VAL A 167 1.20 4.15 26.84
N GLN A 168 1.15 2.80 26.85
CA GLN A 168 1.53 2.02 28.04
C GLN A 168 3.01 2.23 28.39
N ALA A 169 3.90 2.22 27.40
CA ALA A 169 5.33 2.49 27.61
C ALA A 169 5.61 3.86 28.24
N VAL A 170 4.84 4.90 27.86
CA VAL A 170 4.94 6.22 28.50
C VAL A 170 4.50 6.14 29.97
N LYS A 171 3.38 5.45 30.28
CA LYS A 171 2.88 5.28 31.66
C LYS A 171 3.87 4.53 32.55
N ASP A 172 4.54 3.53 32.00
CA ASP A 172 5.49 2.67 32.72
C ASP A 172 6.90 3.27 32.79
N GLY A 173 7.14 4.42 32.16
CA GLY A 173 8.45 5.06 32.09
C GLY A 173 9.48 4.32 31.22
N THR A 174 9.02 3.38 30.38
CA THR A 174 9.87 2.54 29.51
C THR A 174 9.92 3.04 28.08
N TRP A 175 9.22 4.13 27.75
CA TRP A 175 9.19 4.67 26.39
C TRP A 175 10.59 5.12 25.95
N THR A 176 11.00 4.69 24.77
CA THR A 176 12.23 5.13 24.10
C THR A 176 11.91 5.53 22.67
N SER A 177 12.75 6.41 22.09
CA SER A 177 12.69 6.75 20.68
C SER A 177 13.00 5.52 19.82
N THR A 178 12.08 5.16 18.93
CA THR A 178 12.21 3.99 18.05
C THR A 178 11.82 4.34 16.61
N ASP A 179 12.21 3.50 15.69
CA ASP A 179 11.73 3.48 14.30
C ASP A 179 11.06 2.13 14.05
N VAL A 180 9.76 2.18 13.85
CA VAL A 180 8.96 0.96 13.68
C VAL A 180 8.50 0.83 12.23
N PHE A 181 8.73 -0.35 11.64
CA PHE A 181 8.32 -0.67 10.28
C PHE A 181 7.72 -2.08 10.25
N HIS A 182 6.47 -2.18 10.62
CA HIS A 182 5.73 -3.43 10.78
C HIS A 182 4.84 -3.73 9.57
N GLY A 183 4.40 -4.98 9.42
CA GLY A 183 3.62 -5.42 8.28
C GLY A 183 2.48 -6.37 8.65
N VAL A 184 2.25 -7.35 7.78
CA VAL A 184 1.22 -8.39 7.97
C VAL A 184 1.55 -9.28 9.17
N ASP A 185 2.81 -9.55 9.42
CA ASP A 185 3.32 -10.36 10.53
C ASP A 185 2.93 -9.84 11.91
N SER A 186 2.90 -8.52 12.08
CA SER A 186 2.54 -7.85 13.33
C SER A 186 1.05 -7.49 13.43
N GLY A 187 0.31 -7.66 12.34
CA GLY A 187 -1.09 -7.23 12.23
C GLY A 187 -1.26 -5.72 12.03
N MET A 188 -0.20 -4.96 11.77
CA MET A 188 -0.30 -3.54 11.43
C MET A 188 -0.88 -3.36 10.01
N VAL A 189 -0.61 -4.31 9.11
CA VAL A 189 -1.27 -4.43 7.81
C VAL A 189 -2.24 -5.60 7.84
N LYS A 190 -3.51 -5.31 7.65
CA LYS A 190 -4.62 -6.28 7.61
C LYS A 190 -5.39 -6.18 6.30
N PHE A 191 -6.38 -7.05 6.14
CA PHE A 191 -7.21 -7.07 4.94
C PHE A 191 -8.70 -7.03 5.31
N ALA A 192 -9.47 -6.26 4.55
CA ALA A 192 -10.92 -6.30 4.60
C ALA A 192 -11.44 -7.67 4.14
N PRO A 193 -12.65 -8.06 4.55
CA PRO A 193 -13.25 -9.30 4.07
C PRO A 193 -13.29 -9.34 2.54
N MET A 194 -12.83 -10.46 1.97
CA MET A 194 -12.84 -10.66 0.53
C MET A 194 -14.26 -10.73 -0.01
N ASN A 195 -14.49 -10.13 -1.18
CA ASN A 195 -15.76 -10.17 -1.85
C ASN A 195 -16.13 -11.62 -2.23
N LYS A 196 -17.34 -12.04 -1.88
CA LYS A 196 -17.81 -13.41 -2.18
C LYS A 196 -18.01 -13.68 -3.67
N SER A 197 -18.12 -12.63 -4.49
CA SER A 197 -18.19 -12.76 -5.95
C SER A 197 -16.85 -13.18 -6.59
N MET A 198 -15.73 -13.03 -5.88
CA MET A 198 -14.45 -13.55 -6.34
C MET A 198 -14.46 -15.08 -6.42
N PRO A 199 -13.90 -15.70 -7.46
CA PRO A 199 -13.69 -17.14 -7.54
C PRO A 199 -12.97 -17.69 -6.30
N LYS A 200 -13.37 -18.90 -5.87
CA LYS A 200 -12.85 -19.50 -4.64
C LYS A 200 -11.33 -19.75 -4.70
N ASP A 201 -10.83 -20.14 -5.85
CA ASP A 201 -9.39 -20.34 -6.08
C ASP A 201 -8.58 -19.07 -5.88
N ILE A 202 -9.07 -17.94 -6.39
CA ILE A 202 -8.44 -16.62 -6.22
C ILE A 202 -8.45 -16.19 -4.74
N ARG A 203 -9.56 -16.39 -4.04
CA ARG A 203 -9.64 -16.13 -2.58
C ARG A 203 -8.67 -17.00 -1.80
N ASN A 204 -8.54 -18.27 -2.16
CA ASN A 204 -7.61 -19.19 -1.52
C ASN A 204 -6.14 -18.79 -1.80
N GLU A 205 -5.81 -18.40 -3.04
CA GLU A 205 -4.48 -17.90 -3.42
C GLU A 205 -4.12 -16.65 -2.61
N ALA A 206 -5.04 -15.68 -2.53
CA ALA A 206 -4.86 -14.47 -1.73
C ALA A 206 -4.66 -14.79 -0.23
N SER A 207 -5.48 -15.68 0.33
CA SER A 207 -5.35 -16.10 1.73
C SER A 207 -4.00 -16.77 2.00
N ARG A 208 -3.51 -17.60 1.07
CA ARG A 208 -2.19 -18.22 1.17
C ARG A 208 -1.08 -17.16 1.12
N ALA A 209 -1.15 -16.19 0.21
CA ALA A 209 -0.18 -15.10 0.13
C ALA A 209 -0.12 -14.29 1.44
N ILE A 210 -1.27 -14.01 2.07
CA ILE A 210 -1.34 -13.35 3.38
C ILE A 210 -0.62 -14.18 4.45
N ILE A 211 -0.87 -15.49 4.50
CA ILE A 211 -0.22 -16.40 5.46
C ILE A 211 1.29 -16.44 5.21
N ASP A 212 1.70 -16.60 3.96
CA ASP A 212 3.14 -16.73 3.62
C ASP A 212 3.90 -15.44 3.91
N LEU A 213 3.27 -14.25 3.71
CA LEU A 213 3.82 -12.95 4.14
C LEU A 213 3.93 -12.86 5.66
N SER A 214 2.87 -13.25 6.40
CA SER A 214 2.86 -13.19 7.88
C SER A 214 3.91 -14.11 8.51
N MET A 215 4.28 -15.18 7.82
CA MET A 215 5.31 -16.15 8.25
C MET A 215 6.71 -15.81 7.71
N GLY A 216 6.87 -14.72 6.93
CA GLY A 216 8.13 -14.35 6.30
C GLY A 216 8.62 -15.36 5.25
N LYS A 217 7.74 -16.21 4.71
CA LYS A 217 8.10 -17.20 3.68
C LYS A 217 8.29 -16.59 2.30
N ILE A 218 7.65 -15.46 2.05
CA ILE A 218 7.78 -14.68 0.82
C ILE A 218 8.06 -13.23 1.15
N HIS A 219 8.80 -12.58 0.27
CA HIS A 219 8.99 -11.14 0.30
C HIS A 219 8.54 -10.57 -1.07
N PRO A 220 7.75 -9.47 -1.12
CA PRO A 220 7.20 -8.92 -2.36
C PRO A 220 8.26 -8.59 -3.43
N PHE A 221 9.48 -8.31 -2.99
CA PHE A 221 10.62 -8.00 -3.86
C PHE A 221 11.69 -9.10 -3.81
N THR A 222 11.30 -10.35 -3.96
CA THR A 222 12.27 -11.44 -4.16
C THR A 222 12.63 -11.48 -5.64
N GLY A 223 13.93 -11.43 -5.93
CA GLY A 223 14.46 -11.49 -7.30
C GLY A 223 14.26 -12.86 -7.98
N PRO A 224 14.42 -12.92 -9.32
CA PRO A 224 15.05 -11.89 -10.14
C PRO A 224 14.12 -10.72 -10.48
N ILE A 225 14.61 -9.50 -10.35
CA ILE A 225 13.87 -8.29 -10.70
C ILE A 225 14.75 -7.38 -11.53
N ASN A 226 14.23 -6.90 -12.66
CA ASN A 226 14.89 -5.92 -13.51
C ASN A 226 14.31 -4.52 -13.28
N LYS A 227 15.12 -3.50 -13.52
CA LYS A 227 14.66 -2.10 -13.58
C LYS A 227 13.86 -1.83 -14.86
N GLN A 228 13.29 -0.65 -14.97
CA GLN A 228 12.47 -0.24 -16.12
C GLN A 228 13.27 -0.20 -17.44
N ASP A 229 14.55 0.09 -17.35
CA ASP A 229 15.48 0.08 -18.51
C ASP A 229 15.94 -1.33 -18.89
N GLY A 230 15.43 -2.38 -18.23
CA GLY A 230 15.79 -3.78 -18.43
C GLY A 230 17.04 -4.22 -17.69
N SER A 231 17.79 -3.31 -17.07
CA SER A 231 19.01 -3.69 -16.30
C SER A 231 18.63 -4.49 -15.04
N PRO A 232 19.43 -5.49 -14.64
CA PRO A 232 19.20 -6.26 -13.43
C PRO A 232 19.24 -5.36 -12.18
N TRP A 233 18.32 -5.63 -11.25
CA TRP A 233 18.32 -4.99 -9.94
C TRP A 233 18.54 -5.98 -8.81
N LEU A 234 17.78 -7.07 -8.77
CA LEU A 234 17.96 -8.15 -7.80
C LEU A 234 18.20 -9.47 -8.54
N ALA A 235 19.19 -10.23 -8.09
CA ALA A 235 19.43 -11.58 -8.58
C ALA A 235 18.38 -12.56 -8.03
N GLU A 236 18.38 -13.78 -8.56
CA GLU A 236 17.45 -14.83 -8.10
C GLU A 236 17.62 -15.10 -6.59
N GLY A 237 16.51 -15.07 -5.87
CA GLY A 237 16.46 -15.27 -4.42
C GLY A 237 16.91 -14.10 -3.57
N GLU A 238 17.46 -13.03 -4.17
CA GLU A 238 17.80 -11.82 -3.42
C GLU A 238 16.56 -11.06 -2.98
N THR A 239 16.65 -10.47 -1.78
CA THR A 239 15.66 -9.49 -1.29
C THR A 239 16.37 -8.18 -0.96
N PRO A 240 15.72 -7.01 -1.13
CA PRO A 240 16.35 -5.75 -0.81
C PRO A 240 16.57 -5.63 0.69
N VAL A 241 17.70 -5.07 1.10
CA VAL A 241 17.90 -4.66 2.49
C VAL A 241 16.92 -3.54 2.85
N SER A 242 16.52 -3.44 4.11
CA SER A 242 15.31 -2.80 4.61
C SER A 242 15.03 -1.34 4.19
N TYR A 243 15.97 -0.65 3.57
CA TYR A 243 15.83 0.75 3.15
C TYR A 243 16.29 1.06 1.73
N THR A 244 16.45 0.05 0.89
CA THR A 244 16.73 0.32 -0.52
C THR A 244 15.52 0.98 -1.16
N HIS A 245 15.52 2.30 -1.17
CA HIS A 245 14.50 3.13 -1.77
C HIS A 245 14.64 3.08 -3.28
N LEU A 246 13.66 2.54 -3.87
CA LEU A 246 13.73 2.01 -5.20
C LEU A 246 13.07 2.94 -6.19
N THR A 247 13.89 3.46 -7.06
CA THR A 247 13.44 3.72 -8.42
C THR A 247 13.25 2.37 -9.11
N LEU A 248 12.12 1.71 -8.90
CA LEU A 248 11.76 0.47 -9.56
C LEU A 248 10.95 0.72 -10.82
N PRO A 249 10.95 -0.28 -11.70
CA PRO A 249 10.46 -0.17 -13.06
C PRO A 249 8.95 -0.28 -13.10
N THR A 250 8.26 0.82 -12.91
CA THR A 250 6.89 0.92 -13.38
C THR A 250 6.89 1.56 -14.75
N THR A 251 6.23 0.96 -15.70
CA THR A 251 5.79 1.64 -16.91
C THR A 251 4.74 2.66 -16.46
N ALA A 252 5.18 3.79 -15.90
CA ALA A 252 4.31 4.92 -15.69
C ALA A 252 4.04 5.53 -17.06
N ILE A 253 2.85 5.30 -17.57
CA ILE A 253 2.31 6.11 -18.65
C ILE A 253 1.61 7.27 -17.95
N VAL A 254 2.20 8.46 -18.06
CA VAL A 254 1.61 9.72 -17.61
C VAL A 254 0.47 10.09 -18.55
#